data_2c672fd875cc26eb309e7d07c672c312
#
_entry.id   2c672fd875cc26eb309e7d07c672c312
#
_cell.length_a   1.000
_cell.length_b   1.000
_cell.length_c   1.000
_cell.angle_alpha   90.00
_cell.angle_beta   90.00
_cell.angle_gamma   90.00
#
_symmetry.space_group_name_H-M   'P 1'
#
loop_
_entity.id
_entity.type
_entity.pdbx_description
1 polymer ?
#
loop_
_entity_poly.entity_id
_entity_poly.type
_entity_poly.pdbx_seq_one_letter_code
_entity_poly.pdbx_strand_id
1 'polypeptide(L)'
;MCFAFVAIVIIAAVKLCCVTLIKIPGDGEQPIFFAGDRVSLVRTAYGLRLSPMSWWGYVRIAPKRVSRGDYIAFNNPTDGCHATIAVDRRDIFIGRCEAVPGDSLWIDSTAFIQPENSKIDAKFTMHLTKPQGNIRSKMVTLPRKNELTAITPDNIQWYCHIINLHEGVKAKIIHDSLFINGCYTPSFRFLYDYYWMSSADKRNKADSRAFGFVPDAYIIGRLRRIVFSWNHNAPWYARLRTKRILKKVEHPQ
;
A
#
# COMPACT_ATOMS: atom_id res chain seq x y z
N MET A 1 -38.76 12.55 -20.41
CA MET A 1 -37.64 11.83 -21.06
C MET A 1 -36.26 12.43 -20.74
N CYS A 2 -36.06 13.75 -20.75
CA CYS A 2 -34.76 14.36 -20.43
C CYS A 2 -34.20 14.02 -19.04
N PHE A 3 -35.02 14.01 -18.00
CA PHE A 3 -34.58 13.70 -16.64
C PHE A 3 -34.05 12.25 -16.50
N ALA A 4 -34.69 11.29 -17.16
CA ALA A 4 -34.23 9.90 -17.13
C ALA A 4 -32.89 9.75 -17.85
N PHE A 5 -32.70 10.44 -18.99
CA PHE A 5 -31.43 10.43 -19.71
C PHE A 5 -30.30 11.07 -18.91
N VAL A 6 -30.55 12.23 -18.28
CA VAL A 6 -29.57 12.88 -17.42
C VAL A 6 -29.20 12.00 -16.22
N ALA A 7 -30.17 11.34 -15.59
CA ALA A 7 -29.92 10.43 -14.49
C ALA A 7 -29.06 9.23 -14.92
N ILE A 8 -29.32 8.66 -16.09
CA ILE A 8 -28.51 7.55 -16.67
C ILE A 8 -27.08 8.01 -16.94
N VAL A 9 -26.91 9.20 -17.51
CA VAL A 9 -25.57 9.76 -17.78
C VAL A 9 -24.81 10.02 -16.49
N ILE A 10 -25.45 10.56 -15.44
CA ILE A 10 -24.85 10.77 -14.13
C ILE A 10 -24.45 9.44 -13.49
N ILE A 11 -25.32 8.43 -13.53
CA ILE A 11 -25.04 7.10 -12.99
C ILE A 11 -23.88 6.44 -13.74
N ALA A 12 -23.84 6.57 -15.06
CA ALA A 12 -22.75 6.07 -15.89
C ALA A 12 -21.43 6.78 -15.59
N ALA A 13 -21.44 8.10 -15.46
CA ALA A 13 -20.27 8.90 -15.09
C ALA A 13 -19.75 8.55 -13.70
N VAL A 14 -20.65 8.42 -12.70
CA VAL A 14 -20.28 7.99 -11.35
C VAL A 14 -19.68 6.58 -11.36
N LYS A 15 -20.27 5.64 -12.09
CA LYS A 15 -19.69 4.28 -12.23
C LYS A 15 -18.33 4.32 -12.91
N LEU A 16 -18.15 5.12 -13.94
CA LEU A 16 -16.89 5.26 -14.66
C LEU A 16 -15.79 5.86 -13.77
N CYS A 17 -16.12 6.85 -12.95
CA CYS A 17 -15.19 7.47 -12.01
C CYS A 17 -14.84 6.56 -10.83
N CYS A 18 -15.74 5.64 -10.43
CA CYS A 18 -15.55 4.76 -9.28
C CYS A 18 -14.78 3.48 -9.60
N VAL A 19 -14.79 3.02 -10.86
CA VAL A 19 -14.14 1.79 -11.31
C VAL A 19 -13.22 2.10 -12.48
N THR A 20 -11.93 1.85 -12.31
CA THR A 20 -10.91 2.03 -13.34
C THR A 20 -10.32 0.68 -13.73
N LEU A 21 -10.02 0.49 -15.01
CA LEU A 21 -9.27 -0.67 -15.47
C LEU A 21 -7.78 -0.36 -15.43
N ILE A 22 -7.03 -1.15 -14.68
CA ILE A 22 -5.58 -1.07 -14.66
C ILE A 22 -4.98 -2.27 -15.38
N LYS A 23 -3.89 -2.04 -16.12
CA LYS A 23 -3.10 -3.09 -16.77
C LYS A 23 -2.02 -3.54 -15.80
N ILE A 24 -1.88 -4.86 -15.62
CA ILE A 24 -0.78 -5.44 -14.87
C ILE A 24 0.47 -5.41 -15.76
N PRO A 25 1.53 -4.66 -15.39
CA PRO A 25 2.66 -4.43 -16.28
C PRO A 25 3.61 -5.63 -16.38
N GLY A 26 3.70 -6.44 -15.33
CA GLY A 26 4.69 -7.51 -15.22
C GLY A 26 4.14 -8.75 -14.53
N ASP A 27 5.00 -9.75 -14.39
CA ASP A 27 4.68 -11.05 -13.78
C ASP A 27 4.93 -11.09 -12.26
N GLY A 28 5.20 -9.94 -11.65
CA GLY A 28 5.54 -9.83 -10.22
C GLY A 28 4.42 -10.21 -9.24
N GLU A 29 3.22 -10.45 -9.73
CA GLU A 29 2.05 -10.82 -8.92
C GLU A 29 1.51 -12.22 -9.25
N GLN A 30 2.33 -13.07 -9.90
CA GLN A 30 1.97 -14.46 -10.13
C GLN A 30 1.90 -15.25 -8.80
N PRO A 31 1.01 -16.23 -8.70
CA PRO A 31 0.07 -16.77 -9.73
C PRO A 31 -1.27 -16.04 -9.82
N ILE A 32 -1.48 -14.99 -9.05
CA ILE A 32 -2.78 -14.31 -8.96
C ILE A 32 -3.02 -13.46 -10.22
N PHE A 33 -2.06 -12.61 -10.57
CA PHE A 33 -2.11 -11.78 -11.76
C PHE A 33 -0.95 -12.12 -12.69
N PHE A 34 -1.19 -12.01 -14.00
CA PHE A 34 -0.20 -12.20 -15.04
C PHE A 34 -0.02 -10.92 -15.85
N ALA A 35 1.16 -10.76 -16.45
CA ALA A 35 1.38 -9.67 -17.39
C ALA A 35 0.30 -9.66 -18.48
N GLY A 36 -0.27 -8.47 -18.72
CA GLY A 36 -1.35 -8.26 -19.67
C GLY A 36 -2.76 -8.49 -19.14
N ASP A 37 -2.92 -8.86 -17.85
CA ASP A 37 -4.22 -8.83 -17.20
C ASP A 37 -4.72 -7.38 -17.11
N ARG A 38 -5.99 -7.16 -17.41
CA ARG A 38 -6.70 -5.92 -17.08
C ARG A 38 -7.66 -6.17 -15.95
N VAL A 39 -7.43 -5.47 -14.86
CA VAL A 39 -8.12 -5.70 -13.58
C VAL A 39 -8.97 -4.49 -13.22
N SER A 40 -10.19 -4.75 -12.75
CA SER A 40 -11.07 -3.70 -12.24
C SER A 40 -10.60 -3.23 -10.88
N LEU A 41 -10.23 -1.96 -10.79
CA LEU A 41 -9.88 -1.24 -9.58
C LEU A 41 -11.09 -0.45 -9.10
N VAL A 42 -11.63 -0.81 -7.94
CA VAL A 42 -12.72 -0.06 -7.29
C VAL A 42 -12.10 1.00 -6.38
N ARG A 43 -12.09 2.24 -6.84
CA ARG A 43 -11.48 3.38 -6.15
C ARG A 43 -12.23 3.77 -4.88
N THR A 44 -13.52 3.55 -4.84
CA THR A 44 -14.39 3.86 -3.69
C THR A 44 -14.46 2.76 -2.65
N ALA A 45 -13.75 1.64 -2.83
CA ALA A 45 -13.79 0.50 -1.92
C ALA A 45 -13.46 0.90 -0.46
N TYR A 46 -12.52 1.83 -0.29
CA TYR A 46 -12.08 2.30 1.01
C TYR A 46 -12.49 3.76 1.30
N GLY A 47 -13.52 4.24 0.61
CA GLY A 47 -13.99 5.61 0.66
C GLY A 47 -13.54 6.43 -0.55
N LEU A 48 -14.30 7.47 -0.87
CA LEU A 48 -13.99 8.33 -2.01
C LEU A 48 -12.78 9.20 -1.68
N ARG A 49 -11.68 8.96 -2.39
CA ARG A 49 -10.48 9.76 -2.28
C ARG A 49 -10.64 11.00 -3.15
N LEU A 50 -10.70 12.14 -2.52
CA LEU A 50 -10.62 13.41 -3.19
C LEU A 50 -9.16 13.85 -3.15
N SER A 51 -8.59 14.07 -4.31
CA SER A 51 -7.33 14.78 -4.49
C SER A 51 -7.64 16.05 -5.28
N PRO A 52 -8.41 16.98 -4.70
CA PRO A 52 -8.60 18.26 -5.34
C PRO A 52 -7.29 18.99 -5.25
N MET A 53 -6.97 19.74 -6.27
CA MET A 53 -5.86 20.71 -6.31
C MET A 53 -4.87 20.68 -5.13
N SER A 54 -3.61 20.74 -5.42
CA SER A 54 -2.44 20.53 -4.56
C SER A 54 -2.37 21.26 -3.20
N TRP A 55 -3.31 22.12 -2.90
CA TRP A 55 -3.32 22.98 -1.71
C TRP A 55 -4.27 22.54 -0.59
N TRP A 56 -5.20 21.57 -0.82
CA TRP A 56 -6.20 21.15 0.17
C TRP A 56 -5.81 19.88 0.94
N GLY A 57 -4.65 19.30 0.65
CA GLY A 57 -4.19 18.08 1.30
C GLY A 57 -4.98 16.83 0.92
N TYR A 58 -4.74 15.76 1.66
CA TYR A 58 -5.43 14.49 1.48
C TYR A 58 -6.76 14.47 2.22
N VAL A 59 -7.86 14.26 1.47
CA VAL A 59 -9.21 14.09 2.03
C VAL A 59 -9.82 12.80 1.50
N ARG A 60 -10.37 12.00 2.40
CA ARG A 60 -11.14 10.80 2.07
C ARG A 60 -12.53 10.88 2.68
N ILE A 61 -13.57 10.84 1.83
CA ILE A 61 -14.97 10.84 2.28
C ILE A 61 -15.40 9.41 2.58
N ALA A 62 -16.11 9.22 3.70
CA ALA A 62 -16.58 7.92 4.19
C ALA A 62 -15.45 6.86 4.22
N PRO A 63 -14.38 7.08 4.99
CA PRO A 63 -13.25 6.16 5.02
C PRO A 63 -13.69 4.79 5.52
N LYS A 64 -13.26 3.74 4.81
CA LYS A 64 -13.43 2.34 5.21
C LYS A 64 -12.07 1.73 5.41
N ARG A 65 -11.95 0.87 6.41
CA ARG A 65 -10.70 0.15 6.68
C ARG A 65 -10.44 -0.90 5.62
N VAL A 66 -9.18 -1.05 5.30
CA VAL A 66 -8.67 -2.15 4.49
C VAL A 66 -8.70 -3.43 5.33
N SER A 67 -9.07 -4.54 4.71
CA SER A 67 -9.07 -5.85 5.35
C SER A 67 -7.83 -6.65 4.97
N ARG A 68 -7.38 -7.52 5.89
CA ARG A 68 -6.33 -8.49 5.56
C ARG A 68 -6.76 -9.35 4.38
N GLY A 69 -5.82 -9.66 3.50
CA GLY A 69 -6.06 -10.43 2.28
C GLY A 69 -6.57 -9.62 1.10
N ASP A 70 -6.93 -8.34 1.26
CA ASP A 70 -7.35 -7.51 0.14
C ASP A 70 -6.20 -7.26 -0.83
N TYR A 71 -6.46 -7.42 -2.13
CA TYR A 71 -5.53 -6.96 -3.17
C TYR A 71 -5.80 -5.50 -3.49
N ILE A 72 -4.77 -4.69 -3.35
CA ILE A 72 -4.86 -3.24 -3.32
C ILE A 72 -3.92 -2.65 -4.34
N ALA A 73 -4.37 -1.59 -5.01
CA ALA A 73 -3.49 -0.69 -5.75
C ALA A 73 -3.14 0.51 -4.86
N PHE A 74 -1.87 0.85 -4.80
CA PHE A 74 -1.35 1.96 -4.00
C PHE A 74 -0.21 2.67 -4.72
N ASN A 75 0.04 3.93 -4.36
CA ASN A 75 1.16 4.70 -4.90
C ASN A 75 2.47 4.31 -4.22
N ASN A 76 3.59 4.61 -4.87
CA ASN A 76 4.92 4.41 -4.30
C ASN A 76 5.07 5.24 -3.01
N PRO A 77 5.27 4.60 -1.85
CA PRO A 77 5.40 5.33 -0.60
C PRO A 77 6.77 5.97 -0.40
N THR A 78 7.78 5.64 -1.22
CA THR A 78 9.13 6.21 -1.08
C THR A 78 9.30 7.60 -1.68
N ASP A 79 8.30 8.07 -2.47
CA ASP A 79 8.39 9.37 -3.16
C ASP A 79 8.19 10.58 -2.22
N GLY A 80 8.34 10.40 -0.94
CA GLY A 80 8.28 11.43 0.08
C GLY A 80 6.93 12.15 0.16
N CYS A 81 6.45 12.36 1.35
CA CYS A 81 5.24 13.11 1.60
C CYS A 81 5.53 14.60 1.52
N HIS A 82 5.57 15.16 0.34
CA HIS A 82 5.26 16.58 0.24
C HIS A 82 3.74 16.68 0.04
N ALA A 83 3.10 17.56 0.78
CA ALA A 83 1.67 17.76 1.00
C ALA A 83 0.73 17.73 -0.22
N THR A 84 1.26 17.47 -1.39
CA THR A 84 0.55 17.36 -2.65
C THR A 84 0.67 15.95 -3.19
N ILE A 85 -0.18 15.07 -2.69
CA ILE A 85 -0.35 13.75 -3.29
C ILE A 85 -1.07 13.96 -4.62
N ALA A 86 -0.32 14.30 -5.65
CA ALA A 86 -0.79 14.22 -7.03
C ALA A 86 -0.93 12.74 -7.38
N VAL A 87 -2.09 12.18 -7.02
CA VAL A 87 -2.42 10.76 -7.08
C VAL A 87 -2.23 10.14 -8.46
N ASP A 88 -2.31 10.95 -9.51
CA ASP A 88 -2.39 10.48 -10.88
C ASP A 88 -1.03 10.42 -11.60
N ARG A 89 0.06 10.82 -10.94
CA ARG A 89 1.40 10.90 -11.55
C ARG A 89 2.43 9.95 -10.96
N ARG A 90 2.07 9.16 -9.95
CA ARG A 90 3.00 8.23 -9.28
C ARG A 90 2.82 6.82 -9.80
N ASP A 91 3.89 6.06 -9.78
CA ASP A 91 3.84 4.63 -10.09
C ASP A 91 2.83 3.92 -9.18
N ILE A 92 2.02 3.08 -9.81
CA ILE A 92 1.00 2.29 -9.12
C ILE A 92 1.59 0.91 -8.85
N PHE A 93 1.67 0.55 -7.57
CA PHE A 93 2.02 -0.79 -7.11
C PHE A 93 0.76 -1.58 -6.77
N ILE A 94 0.88 -2.89 -6.86
CA ILE A 94 -0.16 -3.83 -6.47
C ILE A 94 0.43 -4.71 -5.37
N GLY A 95 -0.35 -4.95 -4.33
CA GLY A 95 0.04 -5.85 -3.26
C GLY A 95 -1.16 -6.38 -2.50
N ARG A 96 -0.92 -7.44 -1.75
CA ARG A 96 -1.89 -8.01 -0.81
C ARG A 96 -1.67 -7.40 0.57
N CYS A 97 -2.73 -6.96 1.21
CA CYS A 97 -2.68 -6.50 2.59
C CYS A 97 -2.49 -7.69 3.53
N GLU A 98 -1.32 -7.80 4.15
CA GLU A 98 -1.01 -8.87 5.10
C GLU A 98 -1.29 -8.46 6.54
N ALA A 99 -1.07 -7.19 6.87
CA ALA A 99 -1.33 -6.68 8.21
C ALA A 99 -1.95 -5.29 8.16
N VAL A 100 -2.78 -5.02 9.15
CA VAL A 100 -3.59 -3.80 9.28
C VAL A 100 -3.13 -2.98 10.50
N PRO A 101 -3.54 -1.70 10.61
CA PRO A 101 -3.16 -0.85 11.73
C PRO A 101 -3.47 -1.48 13.08
N GLY A 102 -2.48 -1.49 13.99
CA GLY A 102 -2.55 -2.12 15.30
C GLY A 102 -2.09 -3.57 15.35
N ASP A 103 -1.79 -4.19 14.20
CA ASP A 103 -1.17 -5.50 14.19
C ASP A 103 0.30 -5.42 14.58
N SER A 104 0.77 -6.40 15.34
CA SER A 104 2.19 -6.55 15.66
C SER A 104 2.83 -7.56 14.71
N LEU A 105 3.95 -7.15 14.13
CA LEU A 105 4.73 -7.95 13.19
C LEU A 105 6.08 -8.29 13.80
N TRP A 106 6.55 -9.50 13.54
CA TRP A 106 7.93 -9.88 13.80
C TRP A 106 8.72 -9.68 12.50
N ILE A 107 9.68 -8.76 12.54
CA ILE A 107 10.50 -8.43 11.39
C ILE A 107 11.92 -8.87 11.69
N ASP A 108 12.55 -9.56 10.74
CA ASP A 108 13.94 -9.99 10.89
C ASP A 108 14.86 -8.78 11.08
N SER A 109 15.71 -8.83 12.11
CA SER A 109 16.58 -7.72 12.48
C SER A 109 17.84 -7.59 11.61
N THR A 110 18.08 -8.51 10.67
CA THR A 110 19.19 -8.40 9.71
C THR A 110 18.93 -7.37 8.63
N ALA A 111 17.74 -6.83 8.60
CA ALA A 111 17.33 -5.83 7.66
C ALA A 111 17.67 -4.43 8.18
N PHE A 112 18.61 -3.80 7.55
CA PHE A 112 19.07 -2.46 7.88
C PHE A 112 18.25 -1.42 7.09
N ILE A 113 17.54 -0.53 7.81
CA ILE A 113 17.02 0.70 7.24
C ILE A 113 18.14 1.72 7.29
N GLN A 114 18.73 2.04 6.13
CA GLN A 114 19.70 3.14 6.07
C GLN A 114 18.96 4.47 6.15
N PRO A 115 19.20 5.30 7.17
CA PRO A 115 18.48 6.57 7.35
C PRO A 115 18.77 7.61 6.26
N GLU A 116 19.85 7.47 5.51
CA GLU A 116 20.29 8.43 4.49
C GLU A 116 19.83 8.10 3.07
N ASN A 117 19.49 6.84 2.81
CA ASN A 117 18.94 6.40 1.52
C ASN A 117 17.61 5.71 1.77
N SER A 118 16.54 6.20 1.17
CA SER A 118 15.18 5.64 1.22
C SER A 118 15.05 4.22 0.62
N LYS A 119 16.15 3.46 0.56
CA LYS A 119 16.19 2.08 0.10
C LYS A 119 16.34 1.15 1.29
N ILE A 120 15.27 0.45 1.59
CA ILE A 120 15.28 -0.68 2.51
C ILE A 120 15.89 -1.86 1.76
N ASP A 121 16.90 -2.50 2.35
CA ASP A 121 17.50 -3.68 1.74
C ASP A 121 16.50 -4.85 1.80
N ALA A 122 16.16 -5.42 0.65
CA ALA A 122 15.00 -6.29 0.43
C ALA A 122 15.12 -7.72 1.01
N LYS A 123 15.82 -7.88 2.12
CA LYS A 123 15.99 -9.17 2.80
C LYS A 123 15.03 -9.42 3.96
N PHE A 124 13.98 -8.60 4.09
CA PHE A 124 13.04 -8.77 5.17
C PHE A 124 12.17 -10.00 5.01
N THR A 125 12.11 -10.80 6.04
CA THR A 125 11.08 -11.80 6.21
C THR A 125 10.15 -11.33 7.32
N MET A 126 8.88 -11.11 6.97
CA MET A 126 7.84 -10.76 7.93
C MET A 126 7.15 -12.04 8.43
N HIS A 127 6.93 -12.11 9.72
CA HIS A 127 6.14 -13.16 10.36
C HIS A 127 5.04 -12.54 11.23
N LEU A 128 3.81 -13.04 11.10
CA LEU A 128 2.69 -12.63 11.97
C LEU A 128 2.81 -13.27 13.36
N THR A 129 3.53 -14.39 13.47
CA THR A 129 3.83 -15.08 14.71
C THR A 129 5.33 -15.06 14.97
N LYS A 130 5.73 -15.09 16.24
CA LYS A 130 7.16 -15.13 16.60
C LYS A 130 7.82 -16.34 15.94
N PRO A 131 8.87 -16.16 15.12
CA PRO A 131 9.56 -17.27 14.50
C PRO A 131 10.27 -18.12 15.56
N GLN A 132 10.23 -19.45 15.40
CA GLN A 132 10.98 -20.38 16.25
C GLN A 132 12.43 -20.44 15.76
N GLY A 133 13.37 -20.34 16.70
CA GLY A 133 14.81 -20.43 16.44
C GLY A 133 15.59 -19.16 16.80
N ASN A 134 16.89 -19.15 16.51
CA ASN A 134 17.84 -18.06 16.83
C ASN A 134 17.75 -16.85 15.89
N ILE A 135 16.59 -16.59 15.32
CA ILE A 135 16.37 -15.43 14.45
C ILE A 135 16.20 -14.19 15.33
N ARG A 136 17.08 -13.22 15.19
CA ARG A 136 16.94 -11.91 15.84
C ARG A 136 15.80 -11.13 15.19
N SER A 137 14.57 -11.44 15.56
CA SER A 137 13.39 -10.72 15.09
C SER A 137 12.97 -9.67 16.11
N LYS A 138 12.63 -8.49 15.61
CA LYS A 138 12.10 -7.38 16.39
C LYS A 138 10.58 -7.31 16.22
N MET A 139 9.87 -7.03 17.31
CA MET A 139 8.42 -6.84 17.25
C MET A 139 8.10 -5.38 16.95
N VAL A 140 7.36 -5.14 15.89
CA VAL A 140 6.94 -3.80 15.49
C VAL A 140 5.43 -3.79 15.29
N THR A 141 4.75 -2.84 15.89
CA THR A 141 3.31 -2.64 15.73
C THR A 141 3.04 -1.65 14.61
N LEU A 142 2.07 -1.96 13.75
CA LEU A 142 1.65 -1.02 12.71
C LEU A 142 0.90 0.15 13.34
N PRO A 143 1.36 1.40 13.15
CA PRO A 143 0.73 2.55 13.78
C PRO A 143 -0.72 2.77 13.34
N ARG A 144 -1.55 3.21 14.26
CA ARG A 144 -2.90 3.68 13.99
C ARG A 144 -2.94 5.20 13.99
N LYS A 145 -3.77 5.72 13.11
CA LYS A 145 -4.03 7.15 13.02
C LYS A 145 -4.51 7.72 14.34
N ASN A 146 -3.91 8.84 14.77
CA ASN A 146 -4.25 9.58 15.99
C ASN A 146 -4.06 8.80 17.31
N GLU A 147 -3.47 7.60 17.26
CA GLU A 147 -3.14 6.83 18.46
C GLU A 147 -1.69 7.12 18.90
N LEU A 148 -1.50 7.26 20.21
CA LEU A 148 -0.18 7.48 20.78
C LEU A 148 0.57 6.15 20.80
N THR A 149 1.67 6.08 20.05
CA THR A 149 2.48 4.86 19.91
C THR A 149 3.81 5.05 20.63
N ALA A 150 4.15 4.12 21.51
CA ALA A 150 5.42 4.15 22.24
C ALA A 150 6.60 3.82 21.30
N ILE A 151 7.69 4.55 21.48
CA ILE A 151 8.94 4.31 20.78
C ILE A 151 9.80 3.38 21.64
N THR A 152 10.20 2.25 21.07
CA THR A 152 11.02 1.23 21.72
C THR A 152 12.27 0.96 20.88
N PRO A 153 13.34 0.37 21.46
CA PRO A 153 14.53 -0.01 20.68
C PRO A 153 14.23 -0.95 19.50
N ASP A 154 13.13 -1.70 19.57
CA ASP A 154 12.72 -2.61 18.52
C ASP A 154 12.07 -1.91 17.32
N ASN A 155 11.29 -0.84 17.56
CA ASN A 155 10.51 -0.17 16.53
C ASN A 155 11.12 1.17 16.08
N ILE A 156 12.09 1.73 16.81
CA ILE A 156 12.63 3.08 16.59
C ILE A 156 13.12 3.32 15.16
N GLN A 157 13.79 2.33 14.55
CA GLN A 157 14.30 2.48 13.18
C GLN A 157 13.16 2.58 12.17
N TRP A 158 12.13 1.73 12.32
CA TRP A 158 10.95 1.72 11.47
C TRP A 158 10.15 3.02 11.60
N TYR A 159 9.95 3.47 12.83
CA TYR A 159 9.19 4.67 13.07
C TYR A 159 9.95 5.93 12.65
N CYS A 160 11.26 6.01 12.89
CA CYS A 160 12.08 7.09 12.38
C CYS A 160 12.00 7.19 10.85
N HIS A 161 12.02 6.04 10.15
CA HIS A 161 11.91 5.99 8.70
C HIS A 161 10.55 6.53 8.20
N ILE A 162 9.43 6.01 8.72
CA ILE A 162 8.10 6.45 8.26
C ILE A 162 7.75 7.87 8.69
N ILE A 163 8.26 8.34 9.84
CA ILE A 163 8.10 9.72 10.28
C ILE A 163 8.77 10.66 9.29
N ASN A 164 9.99 10.37 8.89
CA ASN A 164 10.71 11.20 7.91
C ASN A 164 10.05 11.18 6.53
N LEU A 165 9.46 10.03 6.13
CA LEU A 165 8.84 9.90 4.81
C LEU A 165 7.43 10.50 4.74
N HIS A 166 6.62 10.34 5.80
CA HIS A 166 5.18 10.54 5.69
C HIS A 166 4.59 11.59 6.62
N GLU A 167 5.24 11.87 7.75
CA GLU A 167 4.63 12.71 8.80
C GLU A 167 5.02 14.20 8.70
N GLY A 168 5.85 14.57 7.70
CA GLY A 168 6.22 15.96 7.44
C GLY A 168 7.14 16.60 8.50
N VAL A 169 7.70 15.80 9.39
CA VAL A 169 8.64 16.24 10.43
C VAL A 169 9.96 15.49 10.29
N LYS A 170 11.05 16.07 10.83
CA LYS A 170 12.37 15.45 10.77
C LYS A 170 12.67 14.70 12.06
N ALA A 171 12.85 13.39 11.95
CA ALA A 171 13.22 12.50 13.03
C ALA A 171 14.68 12.03 12.89
N LYS A 172 15.38 11.94 14.01
CA LYS A 172 16.75 11.41 14.10
C LYS A 172 16.87 10.48 15.30
N ILE A 173 17.69 9.45 15.16
CA ILE A 173 18.03 8.54 16.26
C ILE A 173 19.37 8.98 16.84
N ILE A 174 19.40 9.27 18.14
CA ILE A 174 20.60 9.66 18.88
C ILE A 174 20.63 8.82 20.16
N HIS A 175 21.69 8.04 20.38
CA HIS A 175 21.86 7.16 21.54
C HIS A 175 20.60 6.30 21.82
N ASP A 176 20.13 5.58 20.80
CA ASP A 176 18.94 4.70 20.85
C ASP A 176 17.64 5.42 21.27
N SER A 177 17.60 6.71 21.14
CA SER A 177 16.44 7.55 21.44
C SER A 177 15.99 8.34 20.21
N LEU A 178 14.67 8.51 20.05
CA LEU A 178 14.10 9.28 18.95
C LEU A 178 14.02 10.76 19.30
N PHE A 179 14.53 11.59 18.40
CA PHE A 179 14.42 13.04 18.46
C PHE A 179 13.65 13.54 17.23
N ILE A 180 12.62 14.33 17.46
CA ILE A 180 11.85 15.00 16.40
C ILE A 180 12.06 16.49 16.52
N ASN A 181 12.54 17.11 15.43
CA ASN A 181 12.90 18.53 15.40
C ASN A 181 13.84 18.95 16.57
N GLY A 182 14.71 18.04 17.00
CA GLY A 182 15.65 18.27 18.10
C GLY A 182 15.12 17.97 19.51
N CYS A 183 13.83 17.61 19.67
CA CYS A 183 13.24 17.29 20.96
C CYS A 183 13.15 15.78 21.16
N TYR A 184 13.56 15.30 22.33
CA TYR A 184 13.39 13.88 22.73
C TYR A 184 11.92 13.47 22.72
N THR A 185 11.60 12.36 22.05
CA THR A 185 10.22 11.92 21.79
C THR A 185 10.08 10.44 22.12
N PRO A 186 9.60 10.07 23.34
CA PRO A 186 9.42 8.69 23.74
C PRO A 186 8.17 8.03 23.14
N SER A 187 7.26 8.82 22.59
CA SER A 187 6.05 8.35 21.94
C SER A 187 5.63 9.31 20.84
N PHE A 188 5.00 8.81 19.79
CA PHE A 188 4.58 9.62 18.66
C PHE A 188 3.12 9.34 18.27
N ARG A 189 2.41 10.36 17.80
CA ARG A 189 1.05 10.27 17.31
C ARG A 189 1.04 10.40 15.80
N PHE A 190 0.80 9.28 15.12
CA PHE A 190 0.82 9.21 13.66
C PHE A 190 -0.41 9.87 13.03
N LEU A 191 -0.23 10.53 11.89
CA LEU A 191 -1.30 11.18 11.11
C LEU A 191 -2.05 10.18 10.23
N TYR A 192 -1.48 9.00 9.96
CA TYR A 192 -2.03 7.99 9.04
C TYR A 192 -2.16 6.63 9.71
N ASP A 193 -3.09 5.81 9.19
CA ASP A 193 -3.15 4.38 9.41
C ASP A 193 -2.10 3.69 8.51
N TYR A 194 -1.30 2.79 9.08
CA TYR A 194 -0.23 2.11 8.34
C TYR A 194 -0.53 0.64 8.12
N TYR A 195 -0.20 0.17 6.93
CA TYR A 195 -0.45 -1.18 6.45
C TYR A 195 0.83 -1.87 6.00
N TRP A 196 0.84 -3.19 6.03
CA TRP A 196 1.89 -4.00 5.41
C TRP A 196 1.37 -4.65 4.15
N MET A 197 2.00 -4.36 3.02
CA MET A 197 1.65 -4.87 1.70
C MET A 197 2.71 -5.87 1.24
N SER A 198 2.29 -7.04 0.75
CA SER A 198 3.19 -8.02 0.14
C SER A 198 2.86 -8.23 -1.33
N SER A 199 3.87 -8.44 -2.14
CA SER A 199 3.73 -8.94 -3.50
C SER A 199 3.56 -10.47 -3.49
N ALA A 200 2.79 -11.01 -4.42
CA ALA A 200 2.60 -12.45 -4.57
C ALA A 200 3.91 -13.16 -4.97
N ASP A 201 4.71 -12.54 -5.80
CA ASP A 201 6.06 -13.03 -6.12
C ASP A 201 7.08 -12.47 -5.12
N LYS A 202 7.71 -13.37 -4.36
CA LYS A 202 8.77 -13.01 -3.40
C LYS A 202 10.00 -12.34 -4.03
N ARG A 203 10.20 -12.51 -5.34
CA ARG A 203 11.28 -11.87 -6.11
C ARG A 203 10.95 -10.42 -6.46
N ASN A 204 9.67 -10.06 -6.46
CA ASN A 204 9.23 -8.69 -6.70
C ASN A 204 9.54 -7.84 -5.45
N LYS A 205 10.36 -6.82 -5.63
CA LYS A 205 10.77 -5.89 -4.57
C LYS A 205 9.81 -4.68 -4.42
N ALA A 206 8.69 -4.67 -5.14
CA ALA A 206 7.72 -3.58 -5.11
C ALA A 206 6.67 -3.77 -4.01
N ASP A 207 7.12 -4.04 -2.79
CA ASP A 207 6.27 -4.25 -1.62
C ASP A 207 6.89 -3.70 -0.32
N SER A 208 6.22 -3.89 0.81
CA SER A 208 6.67 -3.38 2.11
C SER A 208 8.04 -3.90 2.56
N ARG A 209 8.54 -4.97 1.96
CA ARG A 209 9.92 -5.43 2.21
C ARG A 209 10.96 -4.45 1.67
N ALA A 210 10.61 -3.66 0.65
CA ALA A 210 11.51 -2.70 0.02
C ALA A 210 11.30 -1.26 0.51
N PHE A 211 10.08 -0.87 0.85
CA PHE A 211 9.76 0.52 1.20
C PHE A 211 9.14 0.70 2.59
N GLY A 212 8.91 -0.38 3.34
CA GLY A 212 8.33 -0.29 4.68
C GLY A 212 6.81 -0.18 4.70
N PHE A 213 6.27 0.50 5.70
CA PHE A 213 4.83 0.61 5.91
C PHE A 213 4.18 1.55 4.90
N VAL A 214 2.99 1.20 4.45
CA VAL A 214 2.20 1.97 3.49
C VAL A 214 1.10 2.73 4.22
N PRO A 215 1.10 4.07 4.21
CA PRO A 215 0.04 4.85 4.83
C PRO A 215 -1.26 4.79 4.01
N ASP A 216 -2.41 4.90 4.68
CA ASP A 216 -3.74 4.87 4.07
C ASP A 216 -3.92 5.93 2.98
N ALA A 217 -3.22 7.06 3.10
CA ALA A 217 -3.22 8.13 2.11
C ALA A 217 -2.73 7.67 0.72
N TYR A 218 -1.87 6.65 0.65
CA TYR A 218 -1.32 6.13 -0.60
C TYR A 218 -2.20 5.04 -1.24
N ILE A 219 -3.19 4.52 -0.51
CA ILE A 219 -4.10 3.49 -1.02
C ILE A 219 -5.07 4.09 -2.03
N ILE A 220 -5.07 3.56 -3.26
CA ILE A 220 -5.92 4.03 -4.37
C ILE A 220 -7.28 3.32 -4.34
N GLY A 221 -7.28 1.99 -4.20
CA GLY A 221 -8.50 1.20 -4.22
C GLY A 221 -8.24 -0.31 -4.19
N ARG A 222 -9.33 -1.09 -4.29
CA ARG A 222 -9.31 -2.54 -4.23
C ARG A 222 -9.42 -3.17 -5.62
N LEU A 223 -8.59 -4.16 -5.89
CA LEU A 223 -8.70 -5.00 -7.08
C LEU A 223 -9.80 -6.04 -6.88
N ARG A 224 -10.72 -6.15 -7.82
CA ARG A 224 -11.91 -6.99 -7.63
C ARG A 224 -12.04 -8.12 -8.64
N ARG A 225 -11.84 -7.86 -9.93
CA ARG A 225 -11.98 -8.85 -11.00
C ARG A 225 -10.98 -8.63 -12.10
N ILE A 226 -10.48 -9.70 -12.67
CA ILE A 226 -9.75 -9.68 -13.94
C ILE A 226 -10.80 -9.57 -15.03
N VAL A 227 -10.87 -8.43 -15.71
CA VAL A 227 -11.87 -8.17 -16.73
C VAL A 227 -11.54 -8.96 -18.00
N PHE A 228 -10.29 -8.87 -18.45
CA PHE A 228 -9.75 -9.72 -19.49
C PHE A 228 -8.22 -9.82 -19.36
N SER A 229 -7.65 -10.81 -20.06
CA SER A 229 -6.22 -11.11 -19.99
C SER A 229 -5.66 -11.34 -21.38
N TRP A 230 -4.60 -10.60 -21.71
CA TRP A 230 -3.95 -10.64 -23.01
C TRP A 230 -2.51 -11.11 -22.87
N ASN A 231 -2.19 -12.24 -23.53
CA ASN A 231 -0.83 -12.76 -23.58
C ASN A 231 -0.11 -12.25 -24.82
N HIS A 232 0.80 -11.31 -24.62
CA HIS A 232 1.57 -10.74 -25.73
C HIS A 232 2.55 -11.73 -26.36
N ASN A 233 2.99 -12.74 -25.61
CA ASN A 233 3.99 -13.72 -26.03
C ASN A 233 3.38 -14.93 -26.75
N ALA A 234 2.05 -15.04 -26.82
CA ALA A 234 1.36 -16.13 -27.49
C ALA A 234 1.07 -15.80 -28.97
N PRO A 235 0.92 -16.83 -29.84
CA PRO A 235 0.42 -16.66 -31.19
C PRO A 235 -0.92 -15.90 -31.19
N TRP A 236 -1.25 -15.20 -32.27
CA TRP A 236 -2.42 -14.31 -32.35
C TRP A 236 -3.74 -14.97 -31.95
N TYR A 237 -3.94 -16.25 -32.28
CA TYR A 237 -5.14 -17.03 -31.97
C TYR A 237 -5.23 -17.49 -30.48
N ALA A 238 -4.10 -17.48 -29.74
CA ALA A 238 -4.02 -17.89 -28.33
C ALA A 238 -3.76 -16.72 -27.37
N ARG A 239 -3.77 -15.48 -27.88
CA ARG A 239 -3.46 -14.30 -27.06
C ARG A 239 -4.48 -14.02 -25.97
N LEU A 240 -5.76 -14.31 -26.24
CA LEU A 240 -6.82 -14.09 -25.26
C LEU A 240 -6.90 -15.28 -24.30
N ARG A 241 -6.62 -15.05 -23.01
CA ARG A 241 -6.75 -16.05 -21.95
C ARG A 241 -8.20 -16.12 -21.48
N THR A 242 -9.06 -16.84 -22.22
CA THR A 242 -10.51 -16.92 -21.99
C THR A 242 -10.89 -17.38 -20.57
N LYS A 243 -10.15 -18.32 -19.98
CA LYS A 243 -10.35 -18.83 -18.61
C LYS A 243 -10.15 -17.75 -17.51
N ARG A 244 -9.60 -16.60 -17.87
CA ARG A 244 -9.36 -15.50 -16.92
C ARG A 244 -10.33 -14.34 -17.09
N ILE A 245 -11.24 -14.42 -18.06
CA ILE A 245 -12.24 -13.37 -18.30
C ILE A 245 -13.24 -13.35 -17.13
N LEU A 246 -13.45 -12.16 -16.56
CA LEU A 246 -14.33 -11.90 -15.41
C LEU A 246 -14.00 -12.72 -14.15
N LYS A 247 -12.82 -13.35 -14.11
CA LYS A 247 -12.37 -14.09 -12.94
C LYS A 247 -12.30 -13.17 -11.72
N LYS A 248 -12.95 -13.56 -10.63
CA LYS A 248 -12.86 -12.85 -9.35
C LYS A 248 -11.46 -13.00 -8.80
N VAL A 249 -10.92 -11.92 -8.25
CA VAL A 249 -9.70 -11.98 -7.45
C VAL A 249 -10.07 -12.63 -6.14
N GLU A 250 -9.70 -13.90 -6.00
CA GLU A 250 -10.01 -14.69 -4.80
C GLU A 250 -9.06 -14.30 -3.69
N HIS A 251 -9.62 -14.18 -2.52
CA HIS A 251 -8.85 -14.10 -1.29
C HIS A 251 -8.57 -15.55 -0.89
N PRO A 252 -7.31 -16.01 -0.82
CA PRO A 252 -7.01 -17.25 -0.12
C PRO A 252 -7.44 -17.05 1.33
N GLN A 253 -8.31 -17.91 1.79
CA GLN A 253 -8.72 -18.00 3.21
C GLN A 253 -7.53 -18.36 4.07
#